data_bb6d37b7cfad6ea624bec87c5c416c6a
#
_entry.id   bb6d37b7cfad6ea624bec87c5c416c6a
#
_cell.length_a   1.000
_cell.length_b   1.000
_cell.length_c   1.000
_cell.angle_alpha   90.00
_cell.angle_beta   90.00
_cell.angle_gamma   90.00
#
_symmetry.space_group_name_H-M   'P 1'
#
loop_
_entity.id
_entity.type
_entity.pdbx_description
1 polymer ?
#
loop_
_entity_poly.entity_id
_entity_poly.type
_entity_poly.pdbx_seq_one_letter_code
_entity_poly.pdbx_strand_id
1 'polypeptide(L)'
;MDYLVFRLYGPLASWGQAAVGGDRPTGIYPGRSAIIGLLAAALGIRRSEEERQTQLNSSVTIAVKQLMPSSLLRDYHTTQAPSTRRNVRHLTRKSELAEDKLNTILSSRDYRCDGLWVVAISLTSDSKYSLEELQQALLKPKFTLYLGRKSCPLA
;
A
#
# COMPACT_ATOMS: atom_id res chain seq x y z
N MET A 1 9.53 -19.24 -20.09
CA MET A 1 8.63 -18.51 -19.19
C MET A 1 9.37 -17.25 -18.77
N ASP A 2 8.85 -16.09 -19.12
CA ASP A 2 9.52 -14.82 -18.90
C ASP A 2 9.04 -14.17 -17.60
N TYR A 3 9.91 -13.38 -16.99
CA TYR A 3 9.62 -12.70 -15.74
C TYR A 3 10.00 -11.23 -15.81
N LEU A 4 9.15 -10.38 -15.30
CA LEU A 4 9.52 -9.02 -14.93
C LEU A 4 10.04 -9.04 -13.49
N VAL A 5 11.31 -8.63 -13.32
CA VAL A 5 11.95 -8.59 -12.00
C VAL A 5 12.28 -7.16 -11.63
N PHE A 6 11.90 -6.73 -10.43
CA PHE A 6 12.21 -5.39 -9.94
C PHE A 6 12.46 -5.40 -8.43
N ARG A 7 13.08 -4.34 -7.93
CA ARG A 7 13.38 -4.16 -6.51
C ARG A 7 12.40 -3.17 -5.88
N LEU A 8 12.04 -3.44 -4.63
CA LEU A 8 11.35 -2.51 -3.76
C LEU A 8 12.29 -2.16 -2.62
N TYR A 9 12.64 -0.89 -2.55
CA TYR A 9 13.51 -0.32 -1.53
C TYR A 9 13.04 1.08 -1.15
N GLY A 10 13.22 1.42 0.11
CA GLY A 10 12.95 2.72 0.67
C GLY A 10 13.26 2.71 2.16
N PRO A 11 13.45 3.87 2.79
CA PRO A 11 13.80 3.96 4.22
C PRO A 11 12.71 3.35 5.11
N LEU A 12 11.45 3.42 4.67
CA LEU A 12 10.30 2.85 5.36
C LEU A 12 9.40 2.09 4.39
N ALA A 13 8.84 0.97 4.85
CA ALA A 13 7.77 0.25 4.16
C ALA A 13 6.69 -0.17 5.17
N SER A 14 5.46 -0.38 4.73
CA SER A 14 4.40 -0.92 5.57
C SER A 14 3.53 -1.90 4.80
N TRP A 15 3.81 -3.18 4.98
CA TRP A 15 3.10 -4.28 4.34
C TRP A 15 1.90 -4.69 5.20
N GLY A 16 0.78 -3.98 5.04
CA GLY A 16 -0.40 -4.13 5.88
C GLY A 16 -0.87 -5.57 6.04
N GLN A 17 -1.20 -5.92 7.27
CA GLN A 17 -1.84 -7.17 7.64
C GLN A 17 -3.26 -6.91 8.15
N ALA A 18 -4.02 -7.98 8.40
CA ALA A 18 -5.31 -7.87 9.04
C ALA A 18 -5.16 -7.13 10.39
N ALA A 19 -5.97 -6.11 10.57
CA ALA A 19 -5.87 -5.21 11.71
C ALA A 19 -7.18 -5.17 12.48
N VAL A 20 -7.09 -5.26 13.81
CA VAL A 20 -8.23 -5.13 14.71
C VAL A 20 -8.00 -3.92 15.63
N GLY A 21 -9.03 -3.09 15.80
CA GLY A 21 -8.95 -1.91 16.66
C GLY A 21 -7.99 -0.83 16.14
N GLY A 22 -7.17 -0.28 17.04
CA GLY A 22 -6.23 0.81 16.77
C GLY A 22 -4.90 0.39 16.15
N ASP A 23 -4.58 -0.90 16.14
CA ASP A 23 -3.29 -1.40 15.66
C ASP A 23 -3.27 -1.58 14.15
N ARG A 24 -2.14 -1.21 13.55
CA ARG A 24 -1.90 -1.33 12.10
C ARG A 24 -0.57 -2.05 11.87
N PRO A 25 -0.56 -3.39 11.99
CA PRO A 25 0.65 -4.19 11.86
C PRO A 25 1.20 -4.19 10.42
N THR A 26 2.47 -4.59 10.29
CA THR A 26 3.15 -4.78 9.01
C THR A 26 3.73 -6.19 8.90
N GLY A 27 3.59 -6.80 7.73
CA GLY A 27 4.28 -8.04 7.38
C GLY A 27 5.79 -7.85 7.20
N ILE A 28 6.51 -8.96 7.07
CA ILE A 28 7.97 -8.95 6.81
C ILE A 28 8.25 -8.67 5.33
N TYR A 29 7.33 -9.04 4.44
CA TYR A 29 7.41 -8.85 2.99
C TYR A 29 6.07 -8.35 2.44
N PRO A 30 6.07 -7.71 1.25
CA PRO A 30 4.85 -7.25 0.60
C PRO A 30 3.93 -8.42 0.27
N GLY A 31 2.70 -8.34 0.73
CA GLY A 31 1.65 -9.27 0.32
C GLY A 31 1.21 -9.02 -1.13
N ARG A 32 0.49 -10.00 -1.72
CA ARG A 32 -0.04 -9.91 -3.09
C ARG A 32 -0.78 -8.58 -3.34
N SER A 33 -1.66 -8.18 -2.43
CA SER A 33 -2.45 -6.95 -2.57
C SER A 33 -1.59 -5.68 -2.64
N ALA A 34 -0.45 -5.65 -1.95
CA ALA A 34 0.47 -4.52 -2.01
C ALA A 34 1.14 -4.42 -3.39
N ILE A 35 1.55 -5.55 -3.97
CA ILE A 35 2.16 -5.60 -5.30
C ILE A 35 1.12 -5.25 -6.39
N ILE A 36 -0.08 -5.84 -6.33
CA ILE A 36 -1.17 -5.52 -7.27
C ILE A 36 -1.52 -4.03 -7.19
N GLY A 37 -1.62 -3.48 -5.98
CA GLY A 37 -1.90 -2.05 -5.79
C GLY A 37 -0.80 -1.13 -6.36
N LEU A 38 0.47 -1.55 -6.28
CA LEU A 38 1.60 -0.82 -6.85
C LEU A 38 1.56 -0.86 -8.38
N LEU A 39 1.30 -2.02 -8.99
CA LEU A 39 1.13 -2.17 -10.44
C LEU A 39 -0.09 -1.37 -10.95
N ALA A 40 -1.22 -1.44 -10.25
CA ALA A 40 -2.41 -0.67 -10.58
C ALA A 40 -2.14 0.83 -10.55
N ALA A 41 -1.38 1.32 -9.55
CA ALA A 41 -0.97 2.72 -9.46
C ALA A 41 -0.04 3.11 -10.62
N ALA A 42 0.91 2.25 -10.99
CA ALA A 42 1.79 2.47 -12.13
C ALA A 42 1.00 2.58 -13.45
N LEU A 43 0.04 1.69 -13.68
CA LEU A 43 -0.86 1.68 -14.84
C LEU A 43 -1.91 2.79 -14.81
N GLY A 44 -2.11 3.47 -13.66
CA GLY A 44 -3.14 4.48 -13.47
C GLY A 44 -4.55 3.91 -13.31
N ILE A 45 -4.68 2.69 -12.82
CA ILE A 45 -5.96 2.04 -12.56
C ILE A 45 -6.50 2.53 -11.22
N ARG A 46 -7.67 3.15 -11.22
CA ARG A 46 -8.33 3.65 -10.01
C ARG A 46 -9.07 2.54 -9.27
N ARG A 47 -9.31 2.76 -7.98
CA ARG A 47 -10.08 1.80 -7.16
C ARG A 47 -11.53 1.59 -7.63
N SER A 48 -12.11 2.57 -8.29
CA SER A 48 -13.46 2.51 -8.86
C SER A 48 -13.54 1.69 -10.16
N GLU A 49 -12.40 1.32 -10.75
CA GLU A 49 -12.33 0.52 -11.98
C GLU A 49 -12.21 -0.98 -11.65
N GLU A 50 -13.26 -1.53 -11.03
CA GLU A 50 -13.27 -2.90 -10.46
C GLU A 50 -12.94 -3.97 -11.50
N GLU A 51 -13.42 -3.84 -12.73
CA GLU A 51 -13.13 -4.78 -13.81
C GLU A 51 -11.63 -4.83 -14.12
N ARG A 52 -10.98 -3.68 -14.28
CA ARG A 52 -9.54 -3.59 -14.53
C ARG A 52 -8.71 -4.09 -13.37
N GLN A 53 -9.15 -3.82 -12.13
CA GLN A 53 -8.52 -4.35 -10.92
C GLN A 53 -8.57 -5.88 -10.88
N THR A 54 -9.73 -6.45 -11.20
CA THR A 54 -9.94 -7.90 -11.23
C THR A 54 -9.09 -8.54 -12.34
N GLN A 55 -9.06 -7.96 -13.54
CA GLN A 55 -8.24 -8.41 -14.65
C GLN A 55 -6.75 -8.40 -14.29
N LEU A 56 -6.24 -7.31 -13.71
CA LEU A 56 -4.84 -7.24 -13.29
C LEU A 56 -4.53 -8.29 -12.23
N ASN A 57 -5.40 -8.43 -11.23
CA ASN A 57 -5.21 -9.41 -10.18
C ASN A 57 -5.20 -10.86 -10.68
N SER A 58 -6.04 -11.23 -11.64
CA SER A 58 -6.08 -12.59 -12.21
C SER A 58 -4.92 -12.85 -13.20
N SER A 59 -4.35 -11.80 -13.80
CA SER A 59 -3.34 -11.90 -14.85
C SER A 59 -1.93 -12.19 -14.36
N VAL A 60 -1.61 -11.98 -13.07
CA VAL A 60 -0.22 -12.03 -12.59
C VAL A 60 -0.01 -13.12 -11.55
N THR A 61 1.13 -13.80 -11.66
CA THR A 61 1.70 -14.63 -10.59
C THR A 61 2.89 -13.90 -10.00
N ILE A 62 3.01 -13.90 -8.67
CA ILE A 62 3.96 -13.07 -7.94
C ILE A 62 4.82 -13.94 -7.04
N ALA A 63 6.12 -13.76 -7.11
CA ALA A 63 7.08 -14.25 -6.13
C ALA A 63 7.82 -13.07 -5.49
N VAL A 64 8.09 -13.17 -4.19
CA VAL A 64 8.81 -12.14 -3.43
C VAL A 64 9.93 -12.78 -2.66
N LYS A 65 11.12 -12.18 -2.73
CA LYS A 65 12.28 -12.54 -1.92
C LYS A 65 12.77 -11.32 -1.16
N GLN A 66 12.91 -11.44 0.15
CA GLN A 66 13.61 -10.45 0.95
C GLN A 66 15.12 -10.67 0.80
N LEU A 67 15.84 -9.66 0.34
CA LEU A 67 17.31 -9.70 0.20
C LEU A 67 18.01 -9.13 1.42
N MET A 68 17.44 -8.08 2.02
CA MET A 68 17.98 -7.50 3.25
C MET A 68 16.91 -7.56 4.33
N PRO A 69 17.27 -8.05 5.53
CA PRO A 69 16.35 -8.01 6.66
C PRO A 69 16.00 -6.57 7.02
N SER A 70 14.80 -6.37 7.47
CA SER A 70 14.30 -5.06 7.91
C SER A 70 14.08 -5.05 9.40
N SER A 71 14.34 -3.92 10.06
CA SER A 71 13.96 -3.72 11.45
C SER A 71 12.51 -3.26 11.57
N LEU A 72 11.88 -3.56 12.73
CA LEU A 72 10.52 -3.10 13.03
C LEU A 72 10.59 -1.75 13.74
N LEU A 73 9.87 -0.76 13.19
CA LEU A 73 9.58 0.49 13.86
C LEU A 73 8.08 0.51 14.21
N ARG A 74 7.77 0.64 15.49
CA ARG A 74 6.40 0.89 15.95
C ARG A 74 6.23 2.35 16.29
N ASP A 75 5.36 3.01 15.56
CA ASP A 75 5.00 4.41 15.75
C ASP A 75 3.67 4.49 16.47
N TYR A 76 3.64 5.23 17.58
CA TYR A 76 2.47 5.40 18.42
C TYR A 76 1.80 6.74 18.12
N HIS A 77 0.62 6.67 17.54
CA HIS A 77 -0.15 7.83 17.11
C HIS A 77 -1.29 8.15 18.05
N THR A 78 -1.45 9.43 18.32
CA THR A 78 -2.67 9.98 18.92
C THR A 78 -3.42 10.81 17.89
N THR A 79 -4.74 10.64 17.82
CA THR A 79 -5.60 11.42 16.93
C THR A 79 -6.79 11.93 17.74
N GLN A 80 -7.05 13.23 17.68
CA GLN A 80 -8.26 13.80 18.23
C GLN A 80 -9.41 13.63 17.27
N ALA A 81 -10.57 13.24 17.77
CA ALA A 81 -11.80 13.08 16.99
C ALA A 81 -13.00 13.63 17.79
N PRO A 82 -13.99 14.22 17.13
CA PRO A 82 -15.22 14.65 17.80
C PRO A 82 -15.98 13.44 18.35
N SER A 83 -16.80 13.67 19.36
CA SER A 83 -17.73 12.65 19.84
C SER A 83 -18.75 12.31 18.75
N THR A 84 -19.02 11.01 18.55
CA THR A 84 -20.04 10.58 17.59
C THR A 84 -21.40 11.10 18.00
N ARG A 85 -21.97 12.00 17.19
CA ARG A 85 -23.32 12.54 17.38
C ARG A 85 -24.21 12.10 16.23
N ARG A 86 -25.43 11.69 16.53
CA ARG A 86 -26.46 11.40 15.51
C ARG A 86 -26.73 12.70 14.71
N ASN A 87 -26.64 12.65 13.40
CA ASN A 87 -26.92 13.76 12.47
C ASN A 87 -25.85 14.87 12.34
N VAL A 88 -24.66 14.73 12.91
CA VAL A 88 -23.54 15.65 12.64
C VAL A 88 -22.59 15.02 11.64
N ARG A 89 -22.37 15.69 10.50
CA ARG A 89 -21.41 15.28 9.47
C ARG A 89 -20.38 16.38 9.25
N HIS A 90 -19.14 16.07 9.57
CA HIS A 90 -18.00 16.95 9.28
C HIS A 90 -17.50 16.70 7.86
N LEU A 91 -17.37 17.75 7.06
CA LEU A 91 -16.85 17.66 5.69
C LEU A 91 -15.34 17.88 5.63
N THR A 92 -14.75 18.46 6.68
CA THR A 92 -13.32 18.76 6.74
C THR A 92 -12.74 18.43 8.11
N ARG A 93 -11.44 18.16 8.16
CA ARG A 93 -10.73 17.97 9.43
C ARG A 93 -10.80 19.20 10.33
N LYS A 94 -10.79 20.40 9.74
CA LYS A 94 -10.95 21.66 10.47
C LYS A 94 -12.28 21.71 11.25
N SER A 95 -13.38 21.28 10.60
CA SER A 95 -14.70 21.26 11.26
C SER A 95 -14.79 20.21 12.37
N GLU A 96 -14.13 19.06 12.20
CA GLU A 96 -14.05 18.04 13.27
C GLU A 96 -13.33 18.57 14.52
N LEU A 97 -12.21 19.29 14.33
CA LEU A 97 -11.39 19.82 15.42
C LEU A 97 -11.96 21.09 16.06
N ALA A 98 -12.99 21.69 15.48
CA ALA A 98 -13.66 22.87 16.04
C ALA A 98 -14.72 22.52 17.11
N GLU A 99 -14.96 21.23 17.38
CA GLU A 99 -15.87 20.78 18.43
C GLU A 99 -15.27 21.04 19.82
N ASP A 100 -16.11 21.45 20.77
CA ASP A 100 -15.71 21.79 22.14
C ASP A 100 -15.13 20.59 22.89
N LYS A 101 -15.57 19.37 22.56
CA LYS A 101 -15.13 18.14 23.21
C LYS A 101 -14.57 17.17 22.19
N LEU A 102 -13.28 16.93 22.27
CA LEU A 102 -12.56 15.97 21.45
C LEU A 102 -12.15 14.74 22.26
N ASN A 103 -12.30 13.58 21.67
CA ASN A 103 -11.79 12.31 22.19
C ASN A 103 -10.41 12.03 21.61
N THR A 104 -9.51 11.50 22.40
CA THR A 104 -8.20 11.02 21.91
C THR A 104 -8.30 9.55 21.55
N ILE A 105 -8.04 9.25 20.29
CA ILE A 105 -7.93 7.87 19.78
C ILE A 105 -6.45 7.53 19.70
N LEU A 106 -6.09 6.38 20.27
CA LEU A 106 -4.73 5.84 20.25
C LEU A 106 -4.64 4.79 19.13
N SER A 107 -3.55 4.80 18.37
CA SER A 107 -3.26 3.77 17.38
C SER A 107 -1.77 3.51 17.27
N SER A 108 -1.39 2.23 17.07
CA SER A 108 -0.03 1.84 16.75
C SER A 108 0.09 1.57 15.24
N ARG A 109 1.17 2.05 14.65
CA ARG A 109 1.47 1.84 13.22
C ARG A 109 2.86 1.25 13.07
N ASP A 110 2.91 0.06 12.52
CA ASP A 110 4.16 -0.64 12.30
C ASP A 110 4.73 -0.34 10.91
N TYR A 111 6.05 -0.17 10.86
CA TYR A 111 6.84 0.03 9.65
C TYR A 111 8.02 -0.94 9.63
N ARG A 112 8.51 -1.21 8.44
CA ARG A 112 9.78 -1.90 8.18
C ARG A 112 10.81 -0.88 7.72
N CYS A 113 11.94 -0.82 8.44
CA CYS A 113 13.06 0.07 8.11
C CYS A 113 14.11 -0.68 7.34
N ASP A 114 14.67 -0.04 6.31
CA ASP A 114 15.85 -0.47 5.55
C ASP A 114 15.74 -1.86 4.90
N GLY A 115 14.52 -2.33 4.64
CA GLY A 115 14.28 -3.60 3.96
C GLY A 115 14.44 -3.50 2.45
N LEU A 116 15.02 -4.53 1.85
CA LEU A 116 15.12 -4.68 0.40
C LEU A 116 14.42 -5.96 -0.04
N TRP A 117 13.49 -5.82 -0.96
CA TRP A 117 12.75 -6.94 -1.54
C TRP A 117 12.93 -6.97 -3.06
N VAL A 118 13.05 -8.18 -3.59
CA VAL A 118 12.95 -8.44 -5.03
C VAL A 118 11.61 -9.08 -5.30
N VAL A 119 10.93 -8.56 -6.31
CA VAL A 119 9.65 -9.07 -6.79
C VAL A 119 9.86 -9.62 -8.18
N ALA A 120 9.38 -10.83 -8.43
CA ALA A 120 9.31 -11.42 -9.75
C ALA A 120 7.83 -11.62 -10.13
N ILE A 121 7.46 -11.20 -11.32
CA ILE A 121 6.11 -11.32 -11.86
C ILE A 121 6.17 -12.11 -13.17
N SER A 122 5.31 -13.09 -13.30
CA SER A 122 4.95 -13.72 -14.59
C SER A 122 3.48 -13.49 -14.89
N LEU A 123 3.14 -13.56 -16.17
CA LEU A 123 1.76 -13.40 -16.62
C LEU A 123 1.13 -14.76 -16.91
N THR A 124 -0.18 -14.85 -16.68
CA THR A 124 -0.99 -15.99 -17.11
C THR A 124 -1.18 -15.95 -18.65
N SER A 125 -1.53 -17.07 -19.26
CA SER A 125 -1.80 -17.17 -20.73
C SER A 125 -2.90 -16.20 -21.18
N ASP A 126 -3.86 -15.92 -20.32
CA ASP A 126 -5.05 -15.12 -20.62
C ASP A 126 -4.88 -13.66 -20.24
N SER A 127 -3.65 -13.24 -19.90
CA SER A 127 -3.36 -11.87 -19.51
C SER A 127 -3.61 -10.90 -20.66
N LYS A 128 -4.32 -9.80 -20.38
CA LYS A 128 -4.45 -8.66 -21.28
C LYS A 128 -3.28 -7.68 -21.22
N TYR A 129 -2.34 -7.91 -20.29
CA TYR A 129 -1.13 -7.09 -20.10
C TYR A 129 0.08 -7.82 -20.66
N SER A 130 1.10 -7.07 -21.07
CA SER A 130 2.43 -7.62 -21.38
C SER A 130 3.44 -7.27 -20.27
N LEU A 131 4.55 -8.02 -20.16
CA LEU A 131 5.61 -7.71 -19.21
C LEU A 131 6.27 -6.36 -19.52
N GLU A 132 6.40 -6.02 -20.81
CA GLU A 132 6.92 -4.76 -21.31
C GLU A 132 6.02 -3.58 -20.90
N GLU A 133 4.71 -3.73 -21.02
CA GLU A 133 3.74 -2.72 -20.56
C GLU A 133 3.88 -2.47 -19.07
N LEU A 134 3.96 -3.52 -18.25
CA LEU A 134 4.16 -3.42 -16.80
C LEU A 134 5.50 -2.77 -16.47
N GLN A 135 6.57 -3.12 -17.18
CA GLN A 135 7.89 -2.51 -17.01
C GLN A 135 7.86 -1.02 -17.32
N GLN A 136 7.29 -0.62 -18.45
CA GLN A 136 7.17 0.79 -18.82
C GLN A 136 6.30 1.58 -17.82
N ALA A 137 5.23 0.97 -17.33
CA ALA A 137 4.39 1.59 -16.31
C ALA A 137 5.17 1.81 -14.99
N LEU A 138 6.00 0.87 -14.57
CA LEU A 138 6.82 1.02 -13.37
C LEU A 138 7.93 2.08 -13.55
N LEU A 139 8.49 2.21 -14.74
CA LEU A 139 9.51 3.22 -15.06
C LEU A 139 8.92 4.63 -15.17
N LYS A 140 7.66 4.76 -15.63
CA LYS A 140 6.93 6.03 -15.79
C LYS A 140 5.52 5.92 -15.20
N PRO A 141 5.40 5.83 -13.88
CA PRO A 141 4.14 5.56 -13.23
C PRO A 141 3.15 6.72 -13.38
N LYS A 142 1.88 6.39 -13.64
CA LYS A 142 0.80 7.39 -13.74
C LYS A 142 0.41 7.98 -12.39
N PHE A 143 0.49 7.18 -11.33
CA PHE A 143 0.28 7.64 -9.95
C PHE A 143 1.55 7.45 -9.14
N THR A 144 1.73 8.28 -8.11
CA THR A 144 2.87 8.16 -7.19
C THR A 144 2.90 6.78 -6.53
N LEU A 145 4.03 6.09 -6.67
CA LEU A 145 4.25 4.79 -6.04
C LEU A 145 4.71 4.95 -4.60
N TYR A 146 4.31 4.00 -3.74
CA TYR A 146 4.75 3.96 -2.35
C TYR A 146 4.71 2.52 -1.80
N LEU A 147 5.49 2.25 -0.76
CA LEU A 147 5.64 0.93 -0.16
C LEU A 147 4.55 0.69 0.90
N GLY A 148 3.31 0.53 0.44
CA GLY A 148 2.13 0.22 1.24
C GLY A 148 1.41 1.44 1.84
N ARG A 149 2.12 2.43 2.38
CA ARG A 149 1.54 3.71 2.85
C ARG A 149 2.14 4.89 2.10
N LYS A 150 1.38 5.96 1.91
CA LYS A 150 1.84 7.19 1.24
C LYS A 150 3.07 7.83 1.92
N SER A 151 3.26 7.59 3.21
CA SER A 151 4.44 8.02 3.97
C SER A 151 5.70 7.19 3.73
N CYS A 152 5.62 6.15 2.91
CA CYS A 152 6.72 5.23 2.60
C CYS A 152 7.07 5.34 1.10
N PRO A 153 7.78 6.39 0.67
CA PRO A 153 8.18 6.54 -0.73
C PRO A 153 9.22 5.49 -1.11
N LEU A 154 9.31 5.20 -2.40
CA LEU A 154 10.43 4.48 -2.99
C LEU A 154 11.68 5.37 -3.00
N ALA A 155 12.86 4.76 -2.83
CA ALA A 155 14.17 5.41 -2.98
C ALA A 155 14.66 5.32 -4.43
#